data_68380b70bdf123efa609bb5aa5b98d25
#
_entry.id   68380b70bdf123efa609bb5aa5b98d25
#
_cell.length_a   1.000
_cell.length_b   1.000
_cell.length_c   1.000
_cell.angle_alpha   90.00
_cell.angle_beta   90.00
_cell.angle_gamma   90.00
#
_symmetry.space_group_name_H-M   'P 1'
#
loop_
_entity.id
_entity.type
_entity.pdbx_description
1 polymer ?
#
loop_
_entity_poly.entity_id
_entity_poly.type
_entity_poly.pdbx_seq_one_letter_code
_entity_poly.pdbx_strand_id
1 'polypeptide(L)'
;KYNNIYVIINESYPNFRNKKLKNNLFEKIKSGNDDLIIQNFKKKWNRALTTQGSEMEFFCNKEVDFEKYITSELKSFIEENNCWINSMRNKNLIYIHSYKEYFFDRARYKSFFDKTFFRKELEELNFEICDQKYDGICDHLILNNMEKIIKDEKNNFVIFLTVNNHIPVEPVYDIPYINCKENFPLNLSEQFCKIYNNQMLFNESISKFISRLNKNDLLVLFSDTPPMFATKRRIHFEDLIDVYFISKK
;
A
#
# COMPACT_ATOMS: atom_id res chain seq x y z
N LYS A 1 -2.53 1.92 -23.46
CA LYS A 1 -3.08 0.79 -22.65
C LYS A 1 -1.90 0.13 -21.95
N TYR A 2 -1.94 0.08 -20.60
CA TYR A 2 -0.84 -0.50 -19.82
C TYR A 2 -0.86 -2.03 -19.89
N ASN A 3 0.34 -2.63 -19.96
CA ASN A 3 0.52 -4.08 -19.91
C ASN A 3 0.25 -4.60 -18.50
N ASN A 4 0.97 -4.08 -17.52
CA ASN A 4 0.73 -4.39 -16.11
C ASN A 4 0.30 -3.14 -15.37
N ILE A 5 -0.56 -3.32 -14.37
CA ILE A 5 -0.97 -2.27 -13.44
C ILE A 5 -0.71 -2.80 -12.04
N TYR A 6 0.13 -2.10 -11.30
CA TYR A 6 0.46 -2.39 -9.92
C TYR A 6 -0.18 -1.32 -9.03
N VAL A 7 -0.98 -1.74 -8.09
CA VAL A 7 -1.62 -0.86 -7.11
C VAL A 7 -1.06 -1.19 -5.74
N ILE A 8 -0.32 -0.27 -5.15
CA ILE A 8 0.19 -0.40 -3.79
C ILE A 8 -0.71 0.43 -2.88
N ILE A 9 -1.41 -0.26 -2.00
CA ILE A 9 -2.21 0.34 -0.93
C ILE A 9 -1.34 0.33 0.33
N ASN A 10 -0.83 1.50 0.68
CA ASN A 10 0.13 1.62 1.76
C ASN A 10 -0.58 1.88 3.09
N GLU A 11 -0.53 0.89 3.98
CA GLU A 11 -1.08 0.97 5.32
C GLU A 11 -0.49 2.17 6.08
N SER A 12 -1.38 3.06 6.53
CA SER A 12 -1.00 4.19 7.39
C SER A 12 0.12 5.08 6.84
N TYR A 13 0.15 5.36 5.52
CA TYR A 13 1.18 6.23 4.93
C TYR A 13 1.16 7.62 5.55
N PRO A 14 2.30 8.10 6.07
CA PRO A 14 2.37 9.36 6.78
C PRO A 14 2.44 10.57 5.83
N ASN A 15 1.30 11.08 5.38
CA ASN A 15 1.27 12.33 4.61
C ASN A 15 1.51 13.53 5.53
N PHE A 16 2.76 13.78 5.89
CA PHE A 16 3.14 14.82 6.84
C PHE A 16 2.83 16.23 6.35
N ARG A 17 2.35 17.11 7.26
CA ARG A 17 2.29 18.57 7.02
C ARG A 17 3.69 19.19 6.97
N ASN A 18 4.66 18.60 7.66
CA ASN A 18 6.06 19.01 7.56
C ASN A 18 6.59 18.72 6.16
N LYS A 19 6.77 19.78 5.38
CA LYS A 19 7.22 19.70 3.98
C LYS A 19 8.56 18.96 3.81
N LYS A 20 9.51 19.15 4.74
CA LYS A 20 10.81 18.48 4.68
C LYS A 20 10.66 16.97 4.78
N LEU A 21 9.89 16.50 5.79
CA LEU A 21 9.65 15.06 5.97
C LEU A 21 8.89 14.45 4.78
N LYS A 22 7.84 15.15 4.31
CA LYS A 22 7.07 14.73 3.14
C LYS A 22 7.93 14.66 1.88
N ASN A 23 8.73 15.69 1.62
CA ASN A 23 9.60 15.73 0.44
C ASN A 23 10.66 14.62 0.50
N ASN A 24 11.27 14.38 1.65
CA ASN A 24 12.26 13.30 1.79
C ASN A 24 11.67 11.92 1.45
N LEU A 25 10.44 11.63 1.91
CA LEU A 25 9.74 10.39 1.55
C LEU A 25 9.50 10.29 0.04
N PHE A 26 9.06 11.39 -0.58
CA PHE A 26 8.78 11.41 -2.02
C PHE A 26 10.07 11.32 -2.87
N GLU A 27 11.12 12.06 -2.51
CA GLU A 27 12.41 11.99 -3.20
C GLU A 27 13.03 10.59 -3.11
N LYS A 28 12.79 9.86 -2.02
CA LYS A 28 13.24 8.47 -1.89
C LYS A 28 12.59 7.56 -2.93
N ILE A 29 11.31 7.77 -3.26
CA ILE A 29 10.61 7.03 -4.33
C ILE A 29 11.24 7.30 -5.70
N LYS A 30 11.64 8.56 -5.97
CA LYS A 30 12.22 8.97 -7.26
C LYS A 30 13.69 8.58 -7.41
N SER A 31 14.37 8.31 -6.33
CA SER A 31 15.82 8.07 -6.29
C SER A 31 16.27 7.03 -7.32
N GLY A 32 17.22 7.42 -8.18
CA GLY A 32 17.76 6.53 -9.21
C GLY A 32 16.85 6.31 -10.43
N ASN A 33 15.79 7.11 -10.61
CA ASN A 33 14.86 7.00 -11.74
C ASN A 33 14.60 8.39 -12.32
N ASP A 34 15.29 8.73 -13.41
CA ASP A 34 15.23 10.07 -14.04
C ASP A 34 14.17 10.17 -15.14
N ASP A 35 13.63 9.05 -15.61
CA ASP A 35 12.72 8.96 -16.76
C ASP A 35 11.25 8.76 -16.36
N LEU A 36 10.86 9.24 -15.18
CA LEU A 36 9.50 9.04 -14.67
C LEU A 36 8.51 10.11 -15.17
N ILE A 37 7.30 9.65 -15.43
CA ILE A 37 6.09 10.47 -15.49
C ILE A 37 5.33 10.22 -14.19
N ILE A 38 5.19 11.27 -13.36
CA ILE A 38 4.48 11.18 -12.09
C ILE A 38 3.31 12.16 -12.11
N GLN A 39 2.10 11.63 -11.96
CA GLN A 39 0.89 12.42 -11.73
C GLN A 39 0.46 12.23 -10.29
N ASN A 40 0.20 13.34 -9.59
CA ASN A 40 -0.26 13.31 -8.21
C ASN A 40 -1.67 13.89 -8.13
N PHE A 41 -2.56 13.13 -7.55
CA PHE A 41 -3.94 13.54 -7.26
C PHE A 41 -4.16 13.53 -5.75
N LYS A 42 -5.07 14.37 -5.28
CA LYS A 42 -5.46 14.42 -3.88
C LYS A 42 -6.86 13.85 -3.70
N LYS A 43 -7.00 12.94 -2.76
CA LYS A 43 -8.26 12.31 -2.37
C LYS A 43 -8.54 12.59 -0.89
N LYS A 44 -9.81 12.75 -0.53
CA LYS A 44 -10.21 12.77 0.89
C LYS A 44 -10.07 11.36 1.48
N TRP A 45 -9.77 11.30 2.77
CA TRP A 45 -9.88 10.06 3.53
C TRP A 45 -11.31 9.52 3.45
N ASN A 46 -11.46 8.19 3.43
CA ASN A 46 -12.79 7.60 3.54
C ASN A 46 -13.40 7.90 4.92
N ARG A 47 -14.72 7.93 5.00
CA ARG A 47 -15.43 8.25 6.25
C ARG A 47 -15.25 7.17 7.32
N ALA A 48 -15.19 5.92 6.92
CA ALA A 48 -15.03 4.80 7.82
C ALA A 48 -13.62 4.74 8.45
N LEU A 49 -12.63 5.42 7.81
CA LEU A 49 -11.21 5.39 8.22
C LEU A 49 -10.69 3.98 8.45
N THR A 50 -11.16 3.04 7.63
CA THR A 50 -10.77 1.64 7.68
C THR A 50 -10.09 1.26 6.38
N THR A 51 -9.14 0.34 6.45
CA THR A 51 -8.44 -0.21 5.29
C THR A 51 -9.41 -0.81 4.28
N GLN A 52 -10.38 -1.60 4.76
CA GLN A 52 -11.41 -2.22 3.92
C GLN A 52 -12.28 -1.17 3.21
N GLY A 53 -12.69 -0.12 3.92
CA GLY A 53 -13.45 0.98 3.33
C GLY A 53 -12.67 1.68 2.23
N SER A 54 -11.38 1.96 2.44
CA SER A 54 -10.50 2.57 1.43
C SER A 54 -10.31 1.69 0.20
N GLU A 55 -10.15 0.38 0.37
CA GLU A 55 -10.06 -0.57 -0.74
C GLU A 55 -11.35 -0.57 -1.56
N MET A 56 -12.51 -0.63 -0.89
CA MET A 56 -13.80 -0.66 -1.59
C MET A 56 -14.11 0.65 -2.30
N GLU A 57 -13.81 1.79 -1.68
CA GLU A 57 -13.90 3.08 -2.35
C GLU A 57 -12.97 3.18 -3.56
N PHE A 58 -11.78 2.62 -3.46
CA PHE A 58 -10.88 2.54 -4.61
C PHE A 58 -11.47 1.64 -5.70
N PHE A 59 -11.94 0.43 -5.36
CA PHE A 59 -12.49 -0.53 -6.33
C PHE A 59 -13.75 -0.02 -7.03
N CYS A 60 -14.57 0.77 -6.34
CA CYS A 60 -15.84 1.25 -6.86
C CYS A 60 -15.82 2.71 -7.33
N ASN A 61 -14.72 3.44 -7.07
CA ASN A 61 -14.58 4.89 -7.33
C ASN A 61 -15.75 5.73 -6.77
N LYS A 62 -16.31 5.31 -5.66
CA LYS A 62 -17.41 5.98 -4.95
C LYS A 62 -17.43 5.56 -3.50
N GLU A 63 -18.10 6.35 -2.66
CA GLU A 63 -18.44 5.93 -1.30
C GLU A 63 -19.32 4.69 -1.35
N VAL A 64 -19.00 3.70 -0.52
CA VAL A 64 -19.72 2.43 -0.45
C VAL A 64 -20.42 2.24 0.88
N ASP A 65 -21.54 1.54 0.85
CA ASP A 65 -22.22 1.07 2.05
C ASP A 65 -21.38 -0.04 2.69
N PHE A 66 -20.72 0.30 3.79
CA PHE A 66 -19.79 -0.61 4.47
C PHE A 66 -20.52 -1.78 5.15
N GLU A 67 -21.73 -1.56 5.68
CA GLU A 67 -22.53 -2.64 6.27
C GLU A 67 -22.93 -3.67 5.21
N LYS A 68 -23.40 -3.19 4.06
CA LYS A 68 -23.68 -4.06 2.92
C LYS A 68 -22.43 -4.78 2.45
N TYR A 69 -21.28 -4.10 2.41
CA TYR A 69 -20.02 -4.71 2.01
C TYR A 69 -19.64 -5.87 2.94
N ILE A 70 -19.66 -5.71 4.27
CA ILE A 70 -19.22 -6.76 5.21
C ILE A 70 -20.13 -7.97 5.23
N THR A 71 -21.38 -7.84 4.83
CA THR A 71 -22.39 -8.92 4.80
C THR A 71 -22.52 -9.64 3.46
N SER A 72 -21.93 -9.09 2.38
CA SER A 72 -22.00 -9.65 1.02
C SER A 72 -20.75 -10.43 0.66
N GLU A 73 -20.84 -11.36 -0.28
CA GLU A 73 -19.64 -11.87 -0.94
C GLU A 73 -18.97 -10.77 -1.76
N LEU A 74 -17.63 -10.74 -1.80
CA LEU A 74 -16.89 -9.67 -2.47
C LEU A 74 -17.24 -9.56 -3.96
N LYS A 75 -17.34 -10.69 -4.64
CA LYS A 75 -17.67 -10.72 -6.08
C LYS A 75 -19.05 -10.12 -6.34
N SER A 76 -20.06 -10.58 -5.61
CA SER A 76 -21.43 -10.08 -5.72
C SER A 76 -21.51 -8.58 -5.40
N PHE A 77 -20.82 -8.14 -4.34
CA PHE A 77 -20.76 -6.72 -3.98
C PHE A 77 -20.16 -5.86 -5.11
N ILE A 78 -19.05 -6.30 -5.72
CA ILE A 78 -18.39 -5.59 -6.81
C ILE A 78 -19.28 -5.49 -8.04
N GLU A 79 -19.98 -6.57 -8.40
CA GLU A 79 -20.88 -6.62 -9.55
C GLU A 79 -22.12 -5.75 -9.33
N GLU A 80 -22.83 -5.87 -8.21
CA GLU A 80 -24.03 -5.09 -7.86
C GLU A 80 -23.75 -3.59 -7.76
N ASN A 81 -22.57 -3.22 -7.30
CA ASN A 81 -22.16 -1.82 -7.19
C ASN A 81 -21.53 -1.26 -8.47
N ASN A 82 -21.44 -2.03 -9.55
CA ASN A 82 -20.79 -1.63 -10.81
C ASN A 82 -19.38 -1.07 -10.56
N CYS A 83 -18.60 -1.71 -9.70
CA CYS A 83 -17.26 -1.27 -9.36
C CYS A 83 -16.34 -1.37 -10.56
N TRP A 84 -15.51 -0.33 -10.79
CA TRP A 84 -14.65 -0.25 -11.98
C TRP A 84 -13.63 -1.40 -12.07
N ILE A 85 -13.22 -1.96 -10.92
CA ILE A 85 -12.29 -3.10 -10.89
C ILE A 85 -12.81 -4.30 -11.69
N ASN A 86 -14.14 -4.44 -11.83
CA ASN A 86 -14.73 -5.49 -12.65
C ASN A 86 -14.34 -5.36 -14.13
N SER A 87 -14.04 -4.16 -14.62
CA SER A 87 -13.54 -3.94 -15.99
C SER A 87 -12.12 -4.46 -16.21
N MET A 88 -11.40 -4.82 -15.14
CA MET A 88 -10.06 -5.39 -15.20
C MET A 88 -10.07 -6.93 -15.35
N ARG A 89 -11.24 -7.56 -15.46
CA ARG A 89 -11.37 -9.03 -15.63
C ARG A 89 -10.67 -9.61 -16.85
N ASN A 90 -10.27 -8.77 -17.80
CA ASN A 90 -9.45 -9.20 -18.95
C ASN A 90 -7.95 -9.29 -18.61
N LYS A 91 -7.57 -9.02 -17.36
CA LYS A 91 -6.22 -9.17 -16.80
C LYS A 91 -6.17 -10.29 -15.78
N ASN A 92 -4.98 -10.78 -15.49
CA ASN A 92 -4.75 -11.66 -14.33
C ASN A 92 -4.89 -10.84 -13.06
N LEU A 93 -5.95 -11.04 -12.31
CA LEU A 93 -6.20 -10.31 -11.07
C LEU A 93 -5.44 -10.96 -9.91
N ILE A 94 -4.49 -10.25 -9.33
CA ILE A 94 -3.63 -10.76 -8.26
C ILE A 94 -3.79 -9.85 -7.04
N TYR A 95 -4.07 -10.46 -5.88
CA TYR A 95 -4.12 -9.76 -4.60
C TYR A 95 -3.04 -10.27 -3.67
N ILE A 96 -2.29 -9.36 -3.08
CA ILE A 96 -1.18 -9.65 -2.16
C ILE A 96 -1.45 -8.91 -0.86
N HIS A 97 -1.38 -9.63 0.25
CA HIS A 97 -1.39 -9.05 1.59
C HIS A 97 -0.38 -9.77 2.47
N SER A 98 0.56 -9.02 3.01
CA SER A 98 1.70 -9.56 3.75
C SER A 98 1.36 -10.24 5.08
N TYR A 99 0.09 -10.29 5.47
CA TYR A 99 -0.39 -10.89 6.70
C TYR A 99 -1.40 -12.03 6.46
N LYS A 100 -1.99 -12.54 7.53
CA LYS A 100 -2.89 -13.70 7.53
C LYS A 100 -4.22 -13.39 6.83
N GLU A 101 -4.76 -14.36 6.09
CA GLU A 101 -5.97 -14.19 5.29
C GLU A 101 -7.24 -13.84 6.09
N TYR A 102 -7.32 -14.27 7.35
CA TYR A 102 -8.44 -13.95 8.20
C TYR A 102 -8.41 -12.52 8.75
N PHE A 103 -7.28 -11.83 8.63
CA PHE A 103 -7.15 -10.45 9.06
C PHE A 103 -8.00 -9.55 8.17
N PHE A 104 -8.95 -8.84 8.78
CA PHE A 104 -9.98 -8.08 8.06
C PHE A 104 -10.78 -8.93 7.06
N ASP A 105 -11.00 -10.23 7.37
CA ASP A 105 -11.79 -11.14 6.53
C ASP A 105 -11.35 -11.19 5.06
N ARG A 106 -10.04 -11.18 4.82
CA ARG A 106 -9.45 -11.18 3.46
C ARG A 106 -9.62 -12.51 2.72
N ALA A 107 -10.00 -13.59 3.40
CA ALA A 107 -10.29 -14.87 2.77
C ALA A 107 -11.32 -14.74 1.64
N ARG A 108 -12.30 -13.82 1.76
CA ARG A 108 -13.33 -13.56 0.74
C ARG A 108 -12.78 -13.00 -0.57
N TYR A 109 -11.54 -12.47 -0.60
CA TYR A 109 -10.88 -11.96 -1.80
C TYR A 109 -10.58 -13.09 -2.80
N LYS A 110 -10.44 -14.32 -2.30
CA LYS A 110 -10.28 -15.53 -3.15
C LYS A 110 -11.45 -15.74 -4.13
N SER A 111 -12.63 -15.23 -3.84
CA SER A 111 -13.79 -15.34 -4.74
C SER A 111 -13.74 -14.40 -5.94
N PHE A 112 -12.95 -13.33 -5.85
CA PHE A 112 -12.87 -12.30 -6.89
C PHE A 112 -11.55 -12.30 -7.64
N PHE A 113 -10.41 -12.51 -6.98
CA PHE A 113 -9.08 -12.48 -7.57
C PHE A 113 -8.69 -13.88 -8.11
N ASP A 114 -8.00 -13.91 -9.23
CA ASP A 114 -7.53 -15.17 -9.84
C ASP A 114 -6.43 -15.82 -8.99
N LYS A 115 -5.61 -15.00 -8.34
CA LYS A 115 -4.58 -15.43 -7.39
C LYS A 115 -4.57 -14.53 -6.17
N THR A 116 -4.44 -15.13 -5.00
CA THR A 116 -4.26 -14.41 -3.74
C THR A 116 -3.03 -14.93 -3.03
N PHE A 117 -2.23 -14.02 -2.49
CA PHE A 117 -1.04 -14.34 -1.73
C PHE A 117 -1.15 -13.68 -0.35
N PHE A 118 -1.40 -14.49 0.65
CA PHE A 118 -1.34 -14.13 2.04
C PHE A 118 -0.03 -14.64 2.65
N ARG A 119 0.18 -14.42 3.92
CA ARG A 119 1.38 -14.86 4.63
C ARG A 119 1.76 -16.30 4.30
N LYS A 120 0.83 -17.24 4.36
CA LYS A 120 1.09 -18.67 4.12
C LYS A 120 1.65 -18.92 2.71
N GLU A 121 0.98 -18.42 1.69
CA GLU A 121 1.43 -18.57 0.30
C GLU A 121 2.77 -17.86 0.04
N LEU A 122 3.03 -16.75 0.74
CA LEU A 122 4.31 -16.04 0.66
C LEU A 122 5.45 -16.82 1.35
N GLU A 123 5.19 -17.45 2.50
CA GLU A 123 6.15 -18.35 3.15
C GLU A 123 6.52 -19.55 2.25
N GLU A 124 5.54 -20.13 1.53
CA GLU A 124 5.77 -21.20 0.55
C GLU A 124 6.67 -20.75 -0.63
N LEU A 125 6.69 -19.44 -0.92
CA LEU A 125 7.60 -18.82 -1.89
C LEU A 125 8.95 -18.38 -1.27
N ASN A 126 9.26 -18.81 -0.05
CA ASN A 126 10.46 -18.48 0.71
C ASN A 126 10.64 -16.98 0.97
N PHE A 127 9.54 -16.29 1.33
CA PHE A 127 9.62 -14.96 1.94
C PHE A 127 9.78 -15.09 3.45
N GLU A 128 10.65 -14.25 4.01
CA GLU A 128 10.91 -14.22 5.43
C GLU A 128 9.85 -13.43 6.20
N ILE A 129 9.51 -13.92 7.39
CA ILE A 129 8.62 -13.23 8.33
C ILE A 129 9.39 -12.05 8.94
N CYS A 130 8.73 -10.91 9.02
CA CYS A 130 9.23 -9.80 9.81
C CYS A 130 9.16 -10.10 11.30
N ASP A 131 10.23 -9.79 12.01
CA ASP A 131 10.22 -9.82 13.49
C ASP A 131 9.46 -8.60 14.01
N GLN A 132 8.14 -8.70 13.99
CA GLN A 132 7.21 -7.67 14.42
C GLN A 132 6.06 -8.28 15.22
N LYS A 133 5.33 -7.45 15.95
CA LYS A 133 4.12 -7.87 16.68
C LYS A 133 3.07 -8.51 15.78
N TYR A 134 2.94 -7.99 14.55
CA TYR A 134 2.23 -8.66 13.47
C TYR A 134 3.27 -9.48 12.71
N ASP A 135 3.32 -10.76 12.95
CA ASP A 135 4.20 -11.74 12.31
C ASP A 135 3.86 -11.93 10.81
N GLY A 136 3.83 -10.84 10.08
CA GLY A 136 3.62 -10.78 8.62
C GLY A 136 4.94 -10.87 7.86
N ILE A 137 4.86 -10.95 6.53
CA ILE A 137 6.02 -10.81 5.66
C ILE A 137 6.41 -9.33 5.57
N CYS A 138 7.71 -9.04 5.54
CA CYS A 138 8.19 -7.68 5.36
C CYS A 138 7.77 -7.11 4.01
N ASP A 139 7.01 -6.02 3.99
CA ASP A 139 6.47 -5.41 2.77
C ASP A 139 7.57 -5.05 1.76
N HIS A 140 8.71 -4.54 2.23
CA HIS A 140 9.84 -4.21 1.38
C HIS A 140 10.46 -5.44 0.70
N LEU A 141 10.45 -6.62 1.35
CA LEU A 141 10.94 -7.86 0.75
C LEU A 141 10.01 -8.35 -0.35
N ILE A 142 8.69 -8.18 -0.19
CA ILE A 142 7.72 -8.51 -1.24
C ILE A 142 7.99 -7.69 -2.49
N LEU A 143 8.15 -6.36 -2.35
CA LEU A 143 8.46 -5.50 -3.49
C LEU A 143 9.79 -5.83 -4.15
N ASN A 144 10.81 -6.11 -3.35
CA ASN A 144 12.15 -6.43 -3.86
C ASN A 144 12.19 -7.75 -4.65
N ASN A 145 11.24 -8.66 -4.38
CA ASN A 145 11.17 -9.99 -5.00
C ASN A 145 9.81 -10.26 -5.65
N MET A 146 9.18 -9.23 -6.22
CA MET A 146 7.84 -9.34 -6.82
C MET A 146 7.79 -10.38 -7.96
N GLU A 147 8.90 -10.63 -8.63
CA GLU A 147 9.04 -11.66 -9.67
C GLU A 147 8.82 -13.10 -9.18
N LYS A 148 8.99 -13.36 -7.88
CA LYS A 148 8.64 -14.68 -7.30
C LYS A 148 7.13 -14.91 -7.28
N ILE A 149 6.35 -13.83 -7.22
CA ILE A 149 4.88 -13.86 -7.15
C ILE A 149 4.28 -13.78 -8.56
N ILE A 150 4.81 -12.86 -9.38
CA ILE A 150 4.29 -12.58 -10.71
C ILE A 150 5.18 -13.26 -11.72
N LYS A 151 4.74 -14.44 -12.18
CA LYS A 151 5.49 -15.25 -13.16
C LYS A 151 5.22 -14.83 -14.60
N ASP A 152 4.04 -14.25 -14.87
CA ASP A 152 3.66 -13.81 -16.21
C ASP A 152 4.10 -12.36 -16.40
N GLU A 153 4.85 -12.08 -17.47
CA GLU A 153 5.42 -10.75 -17.72
C GLU A 153 4.39 -9.69 -18.13
N LYS A 154 3.20 -10.10 -18.55
CA LYS A 154 2.20 -9.19 -19.14
C LYS A 154 0.79 -9.48 -18.67
N ASN A 155 -0.04 -8.45 -18.77
CA ASN A 155 -1.48 -8.51 -18.56
C ASN A 155 -1.88 -8.77 -17.09
N ASN A 156 -1.11 -8.25 -16.14
CA ASN A 156 -1.44 -8.38 -14.73
C ASN A 156 -2.10 -7.10 -14.18
N PHE A 157 -3.04 -7.28 -13.28
CA PHE A 157 -3.55 -6.25 -12.39
C PHE A 157 -3.30 -6.71 -10.96
N VAL A 158 -2.31 -6.11 -10.32
CA VAL A 158 -1.79 -6.52 -9.03
C VAL A 158 -2.19 -5.50 -7.98
N ILE A 159 -2.80 -5.95 -6.91
CA ILE A 159 -3.04 -5.14 -5.71
C ILE A 159 -2.15 -5.68 -4.60
N PHE A 160 -1.36 -4.81 -4.02
CA PHE A 160 -0.54 -5.10 -2.86
C PHE A 160 -0.94 -4.19 -1.69
N LEU A 161 -1.55 -4.78 -0.67
CA LEU A 161 -1.83 -4.13 0.60
C LEU A 161 -0.71 -4.42 1.59
N THR A 162 -0.05 -3.36 2.08
CA THR A 162 1.03 -3.46 3.06
C THR A 162 0.51 -3.63 4.49
N VAL A 163 1.37 -3.98 5.44
CA VAL A 163 1.00 -4.14 6.86
C VAL A 163 2.02 -3.57 7.85
N ASN A 164 3.26 -3.31 7.43
CA ASN A 164 4.34 -2.99 8.38
C ASN A 164 4.16 -1.67 9.14
N ASN A 165 3.27 -0.79 8.68
CA ASN A 165 2.91 0.43 9.40
C ASN A 165 1.60 0.30 10.20
N HIS A 166 1.03 -0.91 10.32
CA HIS A 166 -0.13 -1.14 11.18
C HIS A 166 0.24 -1.00 12.66
N ILE A 167 -0.66 -0.40 13.44
CA ILE A 167 -0.43 -0.13 14.87
C ILE A 167 -0.60 -1.41 15.72
N PRO A 168 0.26 -1.64 16.71
CA PRO A 168 1.47 -0.88 17.08
C PRO A 168 2.61 -1.09 16.10
N VAL A 169 3.25 0.00 15.69
CA VAL A 169 4.33 -0.06 14.70
C VAL A 169 5.63 -0.50 15.35
N GLU A 170 6.25 -1.51 14.77
CA GLU A 170 7.59 -1.97 15.12
C GLU A 170 8.58 -1.65 14.00
N PRO A 171 9.87 -1.45 14.32
CA PRO A 171 10.89 -1.23 13.31
C PRO A 171 11.06 -2.46 12.40
N VAL A 172 11.20 -2.23 11.08
CA VAL A 172 11.57 -3.25 10.08
C VAL A 172 12.91 -2.94 9.42
N TYR A 173 13.68 -2.05 10.01
CA TYR A 173 14.96 -1.57 9.51
C TYR A 173 16.07 -1.86 10.51
N ASP A 174 17.25 -2.22 10.03
CA ASP A 174 18.45 -2.45 10.86
C ASP A 174 19.05 -1.13 11.35
N ILE A 175 19.08 -0.13 10.45
CA ILE A 175 19.59 1.21 10.76
C ILE A 175 18.53 2.25 10.42
N PRO A 176 18.13 3.11 11.36
CA PRO A 176 17.13 4.14 11.09
C PRO A 176 17.66 5.20 10.10
N TYR A 177 16.80 5.63 9.17
CA TYR A 177 17.12 6.69 8.20
C TYR A 177 17.28 8.05 8.85
N ILE A 178 16.63 8.27 10.00
CA ILE A 178 16.76 9.50 10.77
C ILE A 178 16.77 9.23 12.28
N ASN A 179 17.49 10.06 13.01
CA ASN A 179 17.40 10.08 14.46
C ASN A 179 16.10 10.80 14.88
N CYS A 180 15.22 10.07 15.53
CA CYS A 180 13.92 10.57 15.96
C CYS A 180 14.00 11.76 16.90
N LYS A 181 14.93 11.73 17.85
CA LYS A 181 15.10 12.79 18.86
C LYS A 181 15.56 14.11 18.24
N GLU A 182 16.33 14.05 17.16
CA GLU A 182 16.88 15.23 16.49
C GLU A 182 15.93 15.81 15.43
N ASN A 183 15.14 14.97 14.78
CA ASN A 183 14.38 15.33 13.59
C ASN A 183 12.88 15.51 13.83
N PHE A 184 12.37 15.00 14.96
CA PHE A 184 10.97 15.21 15.35
C PHE A 184 10.88 16.11 16.58
N PRO A 185 9.93 17.03 16.61
CA PRO A 185 9.63 17.80 17.83
C PRO A 185 9.39 16.86 19.02
N LEU A 186 9.80 17.27 20.22
CA LEU A 186 9.70 16.51 21.47
C LEU A 186 8.32 15.90 21.79
N ASN A 187 7.28 16.35 21.07
CA ASN A 187 5.89 15.91 21.26
C ASN A 187 5.42 14.86 20.26
N LEU A 188 6.25 14.48 19.27
CA LEU A 188 5.91 13.40 18.36
C LEU A 188 6.24 12.08 19.02
N SER A 189 5.25 11.18 19.04
CA SER A 189 5.42 9.87 19.62
C SER A 189 6.53 9.10 18.89
N GLU A 190 7.23 8.24 19.60
CA GLU A 190 8.20 7.29 19.04
C GLU A 190 7.62 6.51 17.85
N GLN A 191 6.31 6.24 17.88
CA GLN A 191 5.60 5.57 16.79
C GLN A 191 5.66 6.34 15.46
N PHE A 192 5.59 7.67 15.46
CA PHE A 192 5.73 8.45 14.21
C PHE A 192 7.10 8.28 13.57
N CYS A 193 8.12 8.17 14.40
CA CYS A 193 9.46 7.94 13.92
C CYS A 193 9.63 6.54 13.35
N LYS A 194 9.07 5.53 14.01
CA LYS A 194 9.05 4.15 13.49
C LYS A 194 8.34 4.10 12.14
N ILE A 195 7.16 4.72 12.01
CA ILE A 195 6.45 4.82 10.72
C ILE A 195 7.31 5.52 9.67
N TYR A 196 7.92 6.64 10.00
CA TYR A 196 8.75 7.38 9.04
C TYR A 196 9.90 6.51 8.52
N ASN A 197 10.64 5.86 9.41
CA ASN A 197 11.77 5.04 9.04
C ASN A 197 11.35 3.77 8.26
N ASN A 198 10.28 3.10 8.69
CA ASN A 198 9.69 1.98 7.92
C ASN A 198 9.30 2.44 6.51
N GLN A 199 8.68 3.63 6.41
CA GLN A 199 8.27 4.18 5.13
C GLN A 199 9.45 4.57 4.24
N MET A 200 10.55 5.06 4.81
CA MET A 200 11.77 5.33 4.05
C MET A 200 12.34 4.06 3.43
N LEU A 201 12.41 2.96 4.20
CA LEU A 201 12.84 1.64 3.70
C LEU A 201 11.90 1.13 2.60
N PHE A 202 10.60 1.25 2.83
CA PHE A 202 9.60 0.82 1.83
C PHE A 202 9.68 1.65 0.55
N ASN A 203 9.85 2.97 0.65
CA ASN A 203 10.01 3.86 -0.50
C ASN A 203 11.29 3.59 -1.29
N GLU A 204 12.36 3.16 -0.62
CA GLU A 204 13.55 2.67 -1.30
C GLU A 204 13.26 1.41 -2.13
N SER A 205 12.47 0.51 -1.59
CA SER A 205 12.04 -0.69 -2.32
C SER A 205 11.07 -0.36 -3.45
N ILE A 206 10.20 0.65 -3.29
CA ILE A 206 9.38 1.19 -4.38
C ILE A 206 10.28 1.73 -5.50
N SER A 207 11.32 2.50 -5.17
CA SER A 207 12.27 3.02 -6.16
C SER A 207 12.96 1.89 -6.95
N LYS A 208 13.44 0.85 -6.26
CA LYS A 208 14.02 -0.35 -6.89
C LYS A 208 12.99 -1.10 -7.74
N PHE A 209 11.74 -1.16 -7.30
CA PHE A 209 10.65 -1.77 -8.09
C PHE A 209 10.36 -0.97 -9.34
N ILE A 210 10.26 0.37 -9.26
CA ILE A 210 10.08 1.26 -10.40
C ILE A 210 11.19 1.08 -11.44
N SER A 211 12.46 0.92 -11.03
CA SER A 211 13.56 0.74 -11.97
C SER A 211 13.40 -0.52 -12.85
N ARG A 212 12.66 -1.52 -12.39
CA ARG A 212 12.36 -2.78 -13.10
C ARG A 212 11.07 -2.73 -13.93
N LEU A 213 10.22 -1.71 -13.77
CA LEU A 213 9.01 -1.56 -14.57
C LEU A 213 9.35 -1.34 -16.05
N ASN A 214 8.50 -1.86 -16.93
CA ASN A 214 8.56 -1.56 -18.35
C ASN A 214 7.87 -0.23 -18.68
N LYS A 215 8.12 0.35 -19.85
CA LYS A 215 7.49 1.61 -20.30
C LYS A 215 5.95 1.55 -20.34
N ASN A 216 5.40 0.37 -20.55
CA ASN A 216 3.96 0.15 -20.60
C ASN A 216 3.39 -0.38 -19.29
N ASP A 217 4.07 -0.24 -18.19
CA ASP A 217 3.55 -0.57 -16.87
C ASP A 217 3.12 0.69 -16.13
N LEU A 218 2.14 0.55 -15.24
CA LEU A 218 1.64 1.61 -14.39
C LEU A 218 1.75 1.19 -12.94
N LEU A 219 2.34 2.04 -12.13
CA LEU A 219 2.28 1.93 -10.67
C LEU A 219 1.32 3.00 -10.12
N VAL A 220 0.36 2.56 -9.33
CA VAL A 220 -0.52 3.42 -8.53
C VAL A 220 -0.16 3.23 -7.07
N LEU A 221 0.16 4.32 -6.37
CA LEU A 221 0.52 4.31 -4.96
C LEU A 221 -0.38 5.26 -4.18
N PHE A 222 -1.05 4.77 -3.15
CA PHE A 222 -1.82 5.61 -2.24
C PHE A 222 -1.91 4.99 -0.84
N SER A 223 -2.34 5.80 0.14
CA SER A 223 -2.60 5.33 1.49
C SER A 223 -4.06 4.89 1.66
N ASP A 224 -4.27 3.87 2.45
CA ASP A 224 -5.61 3.43 2.86
C ASP A 224 -6.20 4.36 3.94
N THR A 225 -5.45 4.56 5.00
CA THR A 225 -5.83 5.35 6.17
C THR A 225 -4.65 6.22 6.61
N PRO A 226 -4.92 7.34 7.30
CA PRO A 226 -3.86 8.06 7.97
C PRO A 226 -3.39 7.28 9.19
N PRO A 227 -2.15 7.49 9.67
CA PRO A 227 -1.68 6.89 10.90
C PRO A 227 -2.65 7.16 12.07
N MET A 228 -3.15 6.09 12.70
CA MET A 228 -4.25 6.11 13.68
C MET A 228 -3.86 6.62 15.08
N PHE A 229 -2.80 7.43 15.21
CA PHE A 229 -2.39 8.02 16.49
C PHE A 229 -3.33 9.15 16.91
N ALA A 230 -4.27 8.78 17.60
CA ALA A 230 -5.51 9.33 18.03
C ALA A 230 -5.63 10.87 18.19
N THR A 231 -4.91 11.53 19.05
CA THR A 231 -5.35 12.85 19.56
C THR A 231 -4.73 14.07 18.88
N LYS A 232 -3.62 13.91 18.18
CA LYS A 232 -2.89 15.03 17.54
C LYS A 232 -2.70 14.86 16.02
N ARG A 233 -3.47 13.98 15.40
CA ARG A 233 -3.36 13.60 14.00
C ARG A 233 -3.41 14.80 13.05
N ARG A 234 -4.41 15.69 13.22
CA ARG A 234 -4.63 16.84 12.34
C ARG A 234 -3.51 17.89 12.39
N ILE A 235 -2.69 17.87 13.44
CA ILE A 235 -1.58 18.82 13.57
C ILE A 235 -0.39 18.37 12.70
N HIS A 236 -0.21 17.07 12.53
CA HIS A 236 1.00 16.51 11.91
C HIS A 236 0.77 15.95 10.51
N PHE A 237 -0.45 15.55 10.16
CA PHE A 237 -0.78 14.97 8.87
C PHE A 237 -1.77 15.82 8.09
N GLU A 238 -1.67 15.75 6.76
CA GLU A 238 -2.62 16.38 5.85
C GLU A 238 -4.00 15.74 5.96
N ASP A 239 -5.05 16.51 5.65
CA ASP A 239 -6.43 16.03 5.62
C ASP A 239 -6.78 15.28 4.32
N LEU A 240 -5.87 15.29 3.36
CA LEU A 240 -5.98 14.60 2.07
C LEU A 240 -4.86 13.58 1.92
N ILE A 241 -5.14 12.50 1.22
CA ILE A 241 -4.13 11.55 0.77
C ILE A 241 -3.62 11.95 -0.60
N ASP A 242 -2.34 11.72 -0.83
CA ASP A 242 -1.75 11.79 -2.16
C ASP A 242 -1.93 10.43 -2.86
N VAL A 243 -2.38 10.46 -4.12
CA VAL A 243 -2.48 9.30 -5.00
C VAL A 243 -1.53 9.53 -6.15
N TYR A 244 -0.51 8.71 -6.25
CA TYR A 244 0.53 8.82 -7.27
C TYR A 244 0.29 7.80 -8.38
N PHE A 245 0.30 8.27 -9.64
CA PHE A 245 0.35 7.44 -10.84
C PHE A 245 1.75 7.59 -11.43
N ILE A 246 2.49 6.51 -11.50
CA ILE A 246 3.91 6.49 -11.87
C ILE A 246 4.10 5.56 -13.07
N SER A 247 4.70 6.07 -14.14
CA SER A 247 5.11 5.30 -15.31
C SER A 247 6.45 5.79 -15.85
N LYS A 248 7.10 5.01 -16.72
CA LYS A 248 8.30 5.44 -17.44
C LYS A 248 7.94 6.16 -18.73
N LYS A 249 8.81 7.11 -19.15
CA LYS A 249 8.73 7.81 -20.44
C LYS A 249 8.94 6.89 -21.64
#